data_e150c3787e12edb3f90f6d0e07f0dfaa
#
_entry.id   e150c3787e12edb3f90f6d0e07f0dfaa
#
_cell.length_a   1.000
_cell.length_b   1.000
_cell.length_c   1.000
_cell.angle_alpha   90.00
_cell.angle_beta   90.00
_cell.angle_gamma   90.00
#
_symmetry.space_group_name_H-M   'P 1'
#
loop_
_entity.id
_entity.type
_entity.pdbx_description
1 polymer ?
#
loop_
_entity_poly.entity_id
_entity_poly.type
_entity_poly.pdbx_seq_one_letter_code
_entity_poly.pdbx_strand_id
1 'polypeptide(L)'
;SDLISKVGGEDLSNLATASFDSQLAGRAAGVQVTTPSGVLGSGPQFKIRGMSTISSNSQPLFIVDGMPIATGDNADGKTGLGMAYASYNAMSDINPNDIESIEILKDGAATAIYGSRAANGVVLITTKKGSKGRTQVTYDGYVSAASAAKLHDLLGAKDFVTIANEKYENWGMKGQAVYDPNGPDTNWNDYIFRTGFQHNHSLSASGGTDKSQYYVSLGFTEQEGIIRANDLNRLSLKADLTQQATKWLRIGLNGQMTRTR
;
A
#
# COMPACT_ATOMS: atom_id res chain seq x y z
N SER A 1 -8.87 -19.87 -19.05
CA SER A 1 -8.37 -18.72 -18.24
C SER A 1 -9.19 -18.67 -16.97
N ASP A 2 -8.53 -18.87 -15.83
CA ASP A 2 -9.18 -18.96 -14.55
C ASP A 2 -9.90 -17.65 -14.20
N LEU A 3 -11.21 -17.75 -13.96
CA LEU A 3 -12.07 -16.63 -13.58
C LEU A 3 -11.76 -16.15 -12.15
N ILE A 4 -11.10 -16.98 -11.37
CA ILE A 4 -10.73 -16.72 -9.98
C ILE A 4 -9.23 -17.00 -9.82
N SER A 5 -8.51 -16.08 -9.20
CA SER A 5 -7.13 -16.28 -8.75
C SER A 5 -7.09 -16.16 -7.23
N LYS A 6 -6.43 -17.12 -6.56
CA LYS A 6 -6.28 -17.17 -5.11
C LYS A 6 -4.80 -17.04 -4.72
N VAL A 7 -4.51 -16.21 -3.75
CA VAL A 7 -3.18 -16.03 -3.13
C VAL A 7 -3.33 -16.28 -1.63
N GLY A 8 -2.53 -17.19 -1.09
CA GLY A 8 -2.53 -17.49 0.35
C GLY A 8 -1.78 -16.44 1.17
N GLY A 9 -2.17 -16.29 2.44
CA GLY A 9 -1.51 -15.36 3.35
C GLY A 9 -0.04 -15.69 3.62
N GLU A 10 0.34 -16.96 3.58
CA GLU A 10 1.75 -17.39 3.72
C GLU A 10 2.63 -16.87 2.59
N ASP A 11 2.08 -16.80 1.37
CA ASP A 11 2.79 -16.24 0.23
C ASP A 11 3.01 -14.73 0.36
N LEU A 12 2.12 -14.05 1.08
CA LEU A 12 2.18 -12.61 1.31
C LEU A 12 3.17 -12.26 2.42
N SER A 13 3.23 -13.05 3.49
CA SER A 13 4.08 -12.78 4.65
C SER A 13 5.60 -12.88 4.36
N ASN A 14 5.97 -13.55 3.27
CA ASN A 14 7.38 -13.75 2.88
C ASN A 14 8.03 -12.52 2.22
N LEU A 15 7.31 -11.43 2.00
CA LEU A 15 7.85 -10.20 1.43
C LEU A 15 7.95 -9.09 2.48
N ALA A 16 9.14 -8.52 2.63
CA ALA A 16 9.41 -7.38 3.51
C ALA A 16 8.87 -6.08 2.91
N THR A 17 7.53 -5.97 2.80
CA THR A 17 6.86 -4.75 2.32
C THR A 17 5.80 -4.32 3.33
N ALA A 18 5.67 -3.00 3.53
CA ALA A 18 4.75 -2.44 4.51
C ALA A 18 3.27 -2.57 4.13
N SER A 19 2.96 -2.95 2.88
CA SER A 19 1.59 -3.04 2.40
C SER A 19 1.40 -4.28 1.52
N PHE A 20 0.28 -4.99 1.75
CA PHE A 20 -0.01 -6.26 1.07
C PHE A 20 -0.31 -6.08 -0.42
N ASP A 21 -0.78 -4.93 -0.80
CA ASP A 21 -1.16 -4.59 -2.17
C ASP A 21 0.05 -4.62 -3.11
N SER A 22 1.21 -4.13 -2.67
CA SER A 22 2.46 -4.27 -3.41
C SER A 22 2.93 -5.72 -3.52
N GLN A 23 2.54 -6.57 -2.57
CA GLN A 23 2.87 -8.00 -2.57
C GLN A 23 2.07 -8.81 -3.60
N LEU A 24 0.94 -8.29 -4.08
CA LEU A 24 0.13 -8.92 -5.13
C LEU A 24 0.73 -8.77 -6.54
N ALA A 25 1.67 -7.84 -6.73
CA ALA A 25 2.32 -7.62 -8.01
C ALA A 25 3.02 -8.89 -8.51
N GLY A 26 2.63 -9.37 -9.70
CA GLY A 26 3.20 -10.57 -10.33
C GLY A 26 2.71 -11.91 -9.77
N ARG A 27 1.87 -11.93 -8.73
CA ARG A 27 1.36 -13.18 -8.11
C ARG A 27 -0.04 -13.59 -8.58
N ALA A 28 -0.80 -12.65 -9.12
CA ALA A 28 -2.13 -12.93 -9.66
C ALA A 28 -2.13 -12.73 -11.18
N ALA A 29 -2.42 -13.78 -11.94
CA ALA A 29 -2.48 -13.72 -13.39
C ALA A 29 -3.55 -12.71 -13.87
N GLY A 30 -3.18 -11.80 -14.78
CA GLY A 30 -4.07 -10.78 -15.32
C GLY A 30 -4.36 -9.60 -14.38
N VAL A 31 -3.61 -9.46 -13.31
CA VAL A 31 -3.64 -8.30 -12.40
C VAL A 31 -2.37 -7.50 -12.56
N GLN A 32 -2.51 -6.24 -12.93
CA GLN A 32 -1.43 -5.28 -12.97
C GLN A 32 -1.52 -4.39 -11.74
N VAL A 33 -0.46 -4.35 -10.97
CA VAL A 33 -0.31 -3.46 -9.81
C VAL A 33 0.73 -2.42 -10.16
N THR A 34 0.36 -1.15 -10.13
CA THR A 34 1.24 -0.03 -10.44
C THR A 34 1.27 0.92 -9.24
N THR A 35 2.45 1.22 -8.74
CA THR A 35 2.63 2.23 -7.68
C THR A 35 2.89 3.58 -8.36
N PRO A 36 1.94 4.52 -8.36
CA PRO A 36 2.05 5.77 -9.11
C PRO A 36 3.00 6.77 -8.47
N SER A 37 3.37 6.57 -7.22
CA SER A 37 4.11 7.53 -6.41
C SER A 37 5.05 6.80 -5.45
N GLY A 38 6.18 7.41 -5.11
CA GLY A 38 7.09 6.96 -4.05
C GLY A 38 6.71 7.45 -2.65
N VAL A 39 5.52 8.08 -2.50
CA VAL A 39 5.02 8.54 -1.22
C VAL A 39 4.55 7.33 -0.41
N LEU A 40 5.07 7.19 0.80
CA LEU A 40 4.69 6.11 1.71
C LEU A 40 3.21 6.22 2.08
N GLY A 41 2.53 5.07 2.14
CA GLY A 41 1.08 5.02 2.42
C GLY A 41 0.19 5.37 1.22
N SER A 42 0.73 5.80 0.08
CA SER A 42 -0.04 5.92 -1.15
C SER A 42 -0.37 4.52 -1.69
N GLY A 43 -1.65 4.31 -2.02
CA GLY A 43 -2.09 3.03 -2.55
C GLY A 43 -1.64 2.79 -3.99
N PRO A 44 -1.27 1.56 -4.35
CA PRO A 44 -1.08 1.19 -5.72
C PRO A 44 -2.40 1.22 -6.48
N GLN A 45 -2.30 1.40 -7.78
CA GLN A 45 -3.42 1.26 -8.69
C GLN A 45 -3.50 -0.18 -9.18
N PHE A 46 -4.67 -0.78 -9.02
CA PHE A 46 -4.97 -2.12 -9.51
C PHE A 46 -5.69 -2.04 -10.85
N LYS A 47 -5.26 -2.85 -11.81
CA LYS A 47 -5.97 -3.05 -13.07
C LYS A 47 -6.13 -4.54 -13.29
N ILE A 48 -7.37 -4.99 -13.45
CA ILE A 48 -7.70 -6.38 -13.76
C ILE A 48 -8.08 -6.43 -15.23
N ARG A 49 -7.30 -7.19 -16.04
CA ARG A 49 -7.50 -7.39 -17.49
C ARG A 49 -7.56 -6.13 -18.38
N GLY A 50 -6.91 -5.03 -17.96
CA GLY A 50 -6.82 -3.82 -18.77
C GLY A 50 -7.85 -2.76 -18.42
N MET A 51 -7.93 -1.70 -19.25
CA MET A 51 -8.84 -0.57 -19.04
C MET A 51 -10.20 -0.88 -19.69
N SER A 52 -11.25 -0.91 -18.87
CA SER A 52 -12.63 -1.08 -19.37
C SER A 52 -13.31 0.26 -19.72
N THR A 53 -12.77 1.39 -19.21
CA THR A 53 -13.33 2.73 -19.43
C THR A 53 -12.23 3.78 -19.59
N ILE A 54 -12.50 4.81 -20.41
CA ILE A 54 -11.56 5.92 -20.66
C ILE A 54 -11.72 7.04 -19.61
N SER A 55 -12.88 7.17 -18.99
CA SER A 55 -13.26 8.31 -18.16
C SER A 55 -13.75 7.96 -16.75
N SER A 56 -13.71 6.68 -16.35
CA SER A 56 -14.19 6.23 -15.05
C SER A 56 -13.05 5.57 -14.26
N ASN A 57 -13.20 5.53 -12.94
CA ASN A 57 -12.28 4.84 -12.05
C ASN A 57 -12.18 3.35 -12.46
N SER A 58 -10.99 2.90 -12.82
CA SER A 58 -10.70 1.53 -13.27
C SER A 58 -10.28 0.60 -12.12
N GLN A 59 -10.42 1.04 -10.86
CA GLN A 59 -10.09 0.24 -9.68
C GLN A 59 -11.13 -0.85 -9.44
N PRO A 60 -10.72 -2.06 -9.04
CA PRO A 60 -11.65 -3.11 -8.62
C PRO A 60 -12.37 -2.75 -7.31
N LEU A 61 -13.47 -3.43 -7.05
CA LEU A 61 -14.15 -3.37 -5.77
C LEU A 61 -13.39 -4.20 -4.74
N PHE A 62 -13.03 -3.61 -3.61
CA PHE A 62 -12.39 -4.33 -2.50
C PHE A 62 -13.41 -4.70 -1.44
N ILE A 63 -13.36 -5.94 -0.98
CA ILE A 63 -14.24 -6.48 0.04
C ILE A 63 -13.38 -7.18 1.10
N VAL A 64 -13.48 -6.73 2.34
CA VAL A 64 -12.77 -7.30 3.48
C VAL A 64 -13.77 -7.94 4.42
N ASP A 65 -13.63 -9.24 4.67
CA ASP A 65 -14.53 -10.05 5.48
C ASP A 65 -16.04 -9.85 5.14
N GLY A 66 -16.34 -9.69 3.86
CA GLY A 66 -17.68 -9.48 3.34
C GLY A 66 -18.17 -8.03 3.31
N MET A 67 -17.38 -7.07 3.81
CA MET A 67 -17.72 -5.65 3.80
C MET A 67 -16.97 -4.91 2.69
N PRO A 68 -17.65 -4.16 1.81
CA PRO A 68 -17.00 -3.36 0.79
C PRO A 68 -16.28 -2.17 1.43
N ILE A 69 -15.04 -1.96 1.02
CA ILE A 69 -14.21 -0.82 1.42
C ILE A 69 -14.18 0.20 0.29
N ALA A 70 -14.37 1.48 0.64
CA ALA A 70 -14.21 2.57 -0.31
C ALA A 70 -12.71 2.77 -0.59
N THR A 71 -12.33 2.55 -1.85
CA THR A 71 -10.99 2.83 -2.36
C THR A 71 -11.10 3.89 -3.45
N GLY A 72 -10.24 4.90 -3.43
CA GLY A 72 -10.14 5.90 -4.48
C GLY A 72 -10.89 7.20 -4.20
N ASP A 73 -11.04 8.03 -5.22
CA ASP A 73 -11.34 9.47 -5.30
C ASP A 73 -12.56 10.01 -4.53
N ASN A 74 -13.26 9.17 -3.76
CA ASN A 74 -14.38 9.58 -2.90
C ASN A 74 -13.93 10.09 -1.51
N ALA A 75 -12.66 10.06 -1.20
CA ALA A 75 -12.14 10.90 -0.14
C ALA A 75 -12.14 12.33 -0.70
N ASP A 76 -13.19 13.10 -0.37
CA ASP A 76 -13.39 14.50 -0.74
C ASP A 76 -12.23 15.41 -0.24
N GLY A 77 -11.05 15.16 -0.75
CA GLY A 77 -9.86 16.00 -0.62
C GLY A 77 -9.72 16.99 -1.76
N LYS A 78 -10.82 17.47 -2.32
CA LYS A 78 -10.85 18.67 -3.17
C LYS A 78 -10.65 19.93 -2.32
N THR A 79 -9.50 20.02 -1.69
CA THR A 79 -9.01 21.35 -1.28
C THR A 79 -8.41 22.01 -2.51
N GLY A 80 -9.00 23.11 -2.93
CA GLY A 80 -8.84 23.80 -4.20
C GLY A 80 -7.48 24.43 -4.51
N LEU A 81 -6.38 23.75 -4.30
CA LEU A 81 -5.01 24.20 -4.55
C LEU A 81 -4.25 23.35 -5.57
N GLY A 82 -4.92 22.49 -6.35
CA GLY A 82 -4.29 21.84 -7.50
C GLY A 82 -3.11 20.88 -7.20
N MET A 83 -2.82 20.62 -5.94
CA MET A 83 -1.86 19.61 -5.55
C MET A 83 -2.59 18.26 -5.44
N ALA A 84 -2.16 17.29 -6.23
CA ALA A 84 -2.60 15.90 -6.08
C ALA A 84 -2.10 15.40 -4.72
N TYR A 85 -2.93 15.53 -3.70
CA TYR A 85 -2.67 14.84 -2.43
C TYR A 85 -2.71 13.34 -2.70
N ALA A 86 -1.76 12.62 -2.14
CA ALA A 86 -1.77 11.17 -2.15
C ALA A 86 -3.13 10.70 -1.61
N SER A 87 -3.92 10.04 -2.45
CA SER A 87 -5.22 9.55 -2.04
C SER A 87 -5.01 8.53 -0.93
N TYR A 88 -5.69 8.74 0.20
CA TYR A 88 -5.68 7.79 1.31
C TYR A 88 -6.19 6.43 0.82
N ASN A 89 -5.40 5.40 1.03
CA ASN A 89 -5.78 4.05 0.68
C ASN A 89 -6.13 3.26 1.95
N ALA A 90 -7.44 3.04 2.17
CA ALA A 90 -7.91 2.24 3.29
C ALA A 90 -7.34 0.81 3.31
N MET A 91 -6.85 0.33 2.17
CA MET A 91 -6.21 -0.98 2.06
C MET A 91 -4.82 -0.98 2.72
N SER A 92 -4.14 0.16 2.74
CA SER A 92 -2.84 0.28 3.41
C SER A 92 -2.94 0.10 4.93
N ASP A 93 -4.13 0.24 5.51
CA ASP A 93 -4.34 0.07 6.95
C ASP A 93 -4.45 -1.38 7.40
N ILE A 94 -4.60 -2.31 6.45
CA ILE A 94 -4.67 -3.73 6.77
C ILE A 94 -3.24 -4.25 6.96
N ASN A 95 -2.98 -4.84 8.14
CA ASN A 95 -1.69 -5.52 8.38
C ASN A 95 -1.62 -6.78 7.49
N PRO A 96 -0.60 -6.92 6.63
CA PRO A 96 -0.44 -8.10 5.78
C PRO A 96 -0.44 -9.41 6.57
N ASN A 97 0.12 -9.40 7.79
CA ASN A 97 0.19 -10.58 8.64
C ASN A 97 -1.18 -11.05 9.17
N ASP A 98 -2.21 -10.19 9.10
CA ASP A 98 -3.59 -10.54 9.48
C ASP A 98 -4.40 -11.12 8.30
N ILE A 99 -3.84 -11.20 7.10
CA ILE A 99 -4.52 -11.73 5.93
C ILE A 99 -4.39 -13.26 5.90
N GLU A 100 -5.50 -13.94 5.73
CA GLU A 100 -5.56 -15.39 5.51
C GLU A 100 -5.49 -15.73 4.02
N SER A 101 -6.27 -15.03 3.19
CA SER A 101 -6.25 -15.22 1.75
C SER A 101 -6.78 -14.00 1.00
N ILE A 102 -6.34 -13.87 -0.25
CA ILE A 102 -6.86 -12.90 -1.21
C ILE A 102 -7.35 -13.65 -2.43
N GLU A 103 -8.60 -13.42 -2.81
CA GLU A 103 -9.22 -14.00 -3.99
C GLU A 103 -9.61 -12.88 -4.95
N ILE A 104 -9.25 -13.02 -6.22
CA ILE A 104 -9.52 -12.02 -7.24
C ILE A 104 -10.53 -12.60 -8.21
N LEU A 105 -11.73 -12.02 -8.19
CA LEU A 105 -12.82 -12.36 -9.11
C LEU A 105 -12.73 -11.46 -10.33
N LYS A 106 -12.68 -12.08 -11.50
CA LYS A 106 -12.53 -11.39 -12.80
C LYS A 106 -13.85 -11.40 -13.55
N ASP A 107 -14.19 -10.27 -14.16
CA ASP A 107 -15.31 -10.12 -15.12
C ASP A 107 -16.67 -10.67 -14.62
N GLY A 108 -17.26 -11.60 -15.38
CA GLY A 108 -18.59 -12.11 -15.17
C GLY A 108 -18.85 -12.76 -13.82
N ALA A 109 -17.81 -13.38 -13.19
CA ALA A 109 -17.96 -13.96 -11.86
C ALA A 109 -18.13 -12.86 -10.80
N ALA A 110 -17.44 -11.74 -10.95
CA ALA A 110 -17.55 -10.59 -10.06
C ALA A 110 -18.91 -9.89 -10.17
N THR A 111 -19.34 -9.61 -11.41
CA THR A 111 -20.60 -8.90 -11.66
C THR A 111 -21.84 -9.71 -11.29
N ALA A 112 -21.77 -11.04 -11.41
CA ALA A 112 -22.87 -11.94 -11.02
C ALA A 112 -23.19 -11.88 -9.52
N ILE A 113 -22.16 -11.63 -8.67
CA ILE A 113 -22.31 -11.62 -7.21
C ILE A 113 -22.52 -10.20 -6.68
N TYR A 114 -21.77 -9.22 -7.22
CA TYR A 114 -21.64 -7.87 -6.65
C TYR A 114 -22.26 -6.76 -7.54
N GLY A 115 -22.86 -7.13 -8.67
CA GLY A 115 -23.55 -6.21 -9.58
C GLY A 115 -22.61 -5.26 -10.33
N SER A 116 -23.13 -4.14 -10.79
CA SER A 116 -22.43 -3.17 -11.66
C SER A 116 -21.16 -2.55 -11.02
N ARG A 117 -21.10 -2.45 -9.69
CA ARG A 117 -19.91 -1.95 -8.98
C ARG A 117 -18.69 -2.85 -9.15
N ALA A 118 -18.90 -4.09 -9.55
CA ALA A 118 -17.87 -5.08 -9.76
C ALA A 118 -17.42 -5.19 -11.23
N ALA A 119 -17.80 -4.25 -12.10
CA ALA A 119 -17.47 -4.27 -13.52
C ALA A 119 -15.95 -4.30 -13.79
N ASN A 120 -15.15 -3.75 -12.89
CA ASN A 120 -13.68 -3.76 -12.97
C ASN A 120 -13.03 -4.94 -12.20
N GLY A 121 -13.83 -5.93 -11.78
CA GLY A 121 -13.41 -7.04 -10.94
C GLY A 121 -13.61 -6.77 -9.44
N VAL A 122 -13.40 -7.82 -8.64
CA VAL A 122 -13.51 -7.77 -7.17
C VAL A 122 -12.27 -8.42 -6.54
N VAL A 123 -11.75 -7.79 -5.52
CA VAL A 123 -10.70 -8.33 -4.66
C VAL A 123 -11.33 -8.65 -3.31
N LEU A 124 -11.43 -9.94 -3.00
CA LEU A 124 -11.93 -10.44 -1.73
C LEU A 124 -10.74 -10.69 -0.80
N ILE A 125 -10.73 -10.06 0.34
CA ILE A 125 -9.73 -10.23 1.37
C ILE A 125 -10.37 -10.91 2.56
N THR A 126 -9.88 -12.08 2.89
CA THR A 126 -10.28 -12.80 4.10
C THR A 126 -9.19 -12.62 5.13
N THR A 127 -9.56 -12.15 6.30
CA THR A 127 -8.61 -11.95 7.40
C THR A 127 -8.61 -13.15 8.32
N LYS A 128 -7.47 -13.38 9.02
CA LYS A 128 -7.32 -14.46 9.99
C LYS A 128 -8.35 -14.36 11.10
N LYS A 129 -8.92 -15.51 11.46
CA LYS A 129 -9.95 -15.68 12.50
C LYS A 129 -9.48 -16.66 13.54
N GLY A 130 -10.17 -16.68 14.67
CA GLY A 130 -9.96 -17.69 15.68
C GLY A 130 -10.24 -19.09 15.14
N SER A 131 -9.43 -20.04 15.54
CA SER A 131 -9.56 -21.46 15.19
C SER A 131 -9.62 -22.33 16.44
N LYS A 132 -10.25 -23.51 16.30
CA LYS A 132 -10.25 -24.52 17.36
C LYS A 132 -8.83 -25.05 17.55
N GLY A 133 -8.39 -25.15 18.78
CA GLY A 133 -7.10 -25.69 19.14
C GLY A 133 -6.45 -25.01 20.33
N ARG A 134 -5.23 -25.44 20.61
CA ARG A 134 -4.40 -24.77 21.64
C ARG A 134 -4.08 -23.37 21.21
N THR A 135 -3.91 -22.48 22.17
CA THR A 135 -3.41 -21.14 21.92
C THR A 135 -2.07 -21.18 21.20
N GLN A 136 -2.01 -20.57 20.05
CA GLN A 136 -0.80 -20.36 19.27
C GLN A 136 -0.46 -18.87 19.32
N VAL A 137 0.77 -18.56 19.68
CA VAL A 137 1.30 -17.20 19.66
C VAL A 137 2.34 -17.17 18.54
N THR A 138 2.17 -16.22 17.62
CA THR A 138 3.06 -16.04 16.49
C THR A 138 3.64 -14.63 16.53
N TYR A 139 4.93 -14.53 16.34
CA TYR A 139 5.63 -13.27 16.15
C TYR A 139 6.27 -13.27 14.76
N ASP A 140 5.96 -12.23 13.98
CA ASP A 140 6.55 -11.97 12.66
C ASP A 140 7.21 -10.60 12.70
N GLY A 141 8.44 -10.53 12.21
CA GLY A 141 9.15 -9.26 12.18
C GLY A 141 10.23 -9.24 11.10
N TYR A 142 10.47 -8.06 10.54
CA TYR A 142 11.57 -7.83 9.63
C TYR A 142 12.17 -6.44 9.83
N VAL A 143 13.42 -6.31 9.41
CA VAL A 143 14.14 -5.04 9.30
C VAL A 143 14.73 -4.97 7.90
N SER A 144 14.59 -3.84 7.24
CA SER A 144 15.15 -3.61 5.91
C SER A 144 15.70 -2.19 5.77
N ALA A 145 16.61 -2.03 4.80
CA ALA A 145 17.15 -0.74 4.39
C ALA A 145 16.94 -0.58 2.89
N ALA A 146 16.46 0.59 2.47
CA ALA A 146 16.23 0.94 1.08
C ALA A 146 17.06 2.16 0.70
N SER A 147 17.74 2.10 -0.43
CA SER A 147 18.46 3.23 -1.01
C SER A 147 18.10 3.38 -2.48
N ALA A 148 18.30 4.57 -3.05
CA ALA A 148 18.09 4.77 -4.46
C ALA A 148 19.07 3.91 -5.28
N ALA A 149 18.56 3.07 -6.17
CA ALA A 149 19.36 2.17 -6.98
C ALA A 149 20.23 2.95 -8.00
N LYS A 150 19.68 4.03 -8.53
CA LYS A 150 20.38 4.94 -9.47
C LYS A 150 19.78 6.33 -9.33
N LEU A 151 20.65 7.31 -9.16
CA LEU A 151 20.31 8.72 -9.23
C LEU A 151 20.80 9.29 -10.56
N HIS A 152 20.13 10.29 -11.05
CA HIS A 152 20.61 11.04 -12.19
C HIS A 152 21.77 11.92 -11.75
N ASP A 153 22.80 12.01 -12.58
CA ASP A 153 23.86 12.98 -12.39
C ASP A 153 23.28 14.39 -12.61
N LEU A 154 23.44 15.23 -11.63
CA LEU A 154 22.99 16.62 -11.70
C LEU A 154 24.12 17.49 -12.25
N LEU A 155 23.74 18.57 -12.91
CA LEU A 155 24.71 19.56 -13.37
C LEU A 155 25.37 20.24 -12.17
N GLY A 156 26.69 20.32 -12.19
CA GLY A 156 27.43 21.19 -11.28
C GLY A 156 27.19 22.68 -11.59
N ALA A 157 27.59 23.56 -10.68
CA ALA A 157 27.37 24.99 -10.79
C ALA A 157 27.93 25.60 -12.10
N LYS A 158 29.10 25.11 -12.54
CA LYS A 158 29.71 25.57 -13.80
C LYS A 158 28.87 25.23 -15.03
N ASP A 159 28.44 23.97 -15.13
CA ASP A 159 27.67 23.50 -16.29
C ASP A 159 26.27 24.10 -16.30
N PHE A 160 25.67 24.28 -15.13
CA PHE A 160 24.39 24.96 -14.97
C PHE A 160 24.46 26.40 -15.49
N VAL A 161 25.51 27.16 -15.10
CA VAL A 161 25.70 28.54 -15.56
C VAL A 161 25.91 28.60 -17.08
N THR A 162 26.67 27.68 -17.65
CA THR A 162 26.91 27.59 -19.10
C THR A 162 25.59 27.40 -19.84
N ILE A 163 24.77 26.39 -19.45
CA ILE A 163 23.47 26.09 -20.09
C ILE A 163 22.47 27.24 -19.88
N ALA A 164 22.46 27.87 -18.70
CA ALA A 164 21.61 29.01 -18.43
C ALA A 164 21.92 30.17 -19.36
N ASN A 165 23.21 30.47 -19.60
CA ASN A 165 23.61 31.54 -20.52
C ASN A 165 23.30 31.22 -21.98
N GLU A 166 23.56 29.98 -22.44
CA GLU A 166 23.16 29.52 -23.77
C GLU A 166 21.64 29.67 -24.01
N LYS A 167 20.83 29.39 -23.01
CA LYS A 167 19.38 29.59 -23.09
C LYS A 167 19.02 31.07 -23.32
N TYR A 168 19.67 32.02 -22.62
CA TYR A 168 19.44 33.43 -22.79
C TYR A 168 19.90 33.92 -24.18
N GLU A 169 21.07 33.46 -24.64
CA GLU A 169 21.60 33.79 -25.96
C GLU A 169 20.69 33.30 -27.10
N ASN A 170 20.16 32.08 -26.98
CA ASN A 170 19.20 31.54 -27.94
C ASN A 170 17.87 32.32 -28.00
N TRP A 171 17.54 33.05 -26.94
CA TRP A 171 16.40 33.97 -26.92
C TRP A 171 16.77 35.39 -27.39
N GLY A 172 17.99 35.61 -27.87
CA GLY A 172 18.48 36.93 -28.29
C GLY A 172 18.76 37.89 -27.13
N MET A 173 18.88 37.33 -25.90
CA MET A 173 19.22 38.10 -24.69
C MET A 173 20.65 37.80 -24.29
N LYS A 174 21.30 38.80 -23.63
CA LYS A 174 22.62 38.55 -23.05
C LYS A 174 22.51 37.64 -21.84
N GLY A 175 23.38 36.60 -21.73
CA GLY A 175 23.48 35.77 -20.57
C GLY A 175 23.85 36.59 -19.32
N GLN A 176 23.16 36.28 -18.20
CA GLN A 176 23.30 37.03 -16.94
C GLN A 176 23.86 36.17 -15.79
N ALA A 177 23.92 34.83 -15.97
CA ALA A 177 24.46 33.93 -14.94
C ALA A 177 25.99 34.03 -14.91
N VAL A 178 26.55 34.19 -13.71
CA VAL A 178 27.99 34.27 -13.48
C VAL A 178 28.42 33.09 -12.67
N TYR A 179 29.43 32.35 -13.14
CA TYR A 179 30.05 31.27 -12.39
C TYR A 179 31.07 31.84 -11.41
N ASP A 180 30.92 31.52 -10.14
CA ASP A 180 31.89 31.77 -9.07
C ASP A 180 32.62 30.49 -8.71
N PRO A 181 33.93 30.35 -9.02
CA PRO A 181 34.67 29.12 -8.66
C PRO A 181 34.82 28.88 -7.15
N ASN A 182 34.58 29.89 -6.33
CA ASN A 182 34.59 29.80 -4.87
C ASN A 182 33.17 29.69 -4.26
N GLY A 183 32.17 29.74 -5.15
CA GLY A 183 30.77 29.61 -4.77
C GLY A 183 30.37 28.16 -4.42
N PRO A 184 29.16 27.96 -3.88
CA PRO A 184 28.68 26.64 -3.56
C PRO A 184 28.42 25.82 -4.83
N ASP A 185 28.94 24.60 -4.88
CA ASP A 185 28.63 23.58 -5.89
C ASP A 185 27.90 22.43 -5.19
N THR A 186 26.59 22.58 -5.04
CA THR A 186 25.77 21.71 -4.20
C THR A 186 25.23 20.53 -5.00
N ASN A 187 25.57 19.31 -4.60
CA ASN A 187 24.90 18.12 -5.08
C ASN A 187 23.55 17.95 -4.35
N TRP A 188 22.47 18.34 -5.00
CA TRP A 188 21.11 18.27 -4.41
C TRP A 188 20.67 16.85 -4.10
N ASN A 189 21.23 15.83 -4.77
CA ASN A 189 20.93 14.44 -4.45
C ASN A 189 21.24 14.08 -2.99
N ASP A 190 22.32 14.62 -2.44
CA ASP A 190 22.76 14.34 -1.05
C ASP A 190 21.80 14.98 -0.01
N TYR A 191 21.08 16.02 -0.42
CA TYR A 191 20.08 16.69 0.45
C TYR A 191 18.71 16.05 0.35
N ILE A 192 18.33 15.55 -0.82
CA ILE A 192 16.99 15.00 -1.08
C ILE A 192 16.92 13.53 -0.67
N PHE A 193 17.92 12.75 -1.03
CA PHE A 193 17.92 11.30 -0.84
C PHE A 193 18.66 10.88 0.42
N ARG A 194 18.21 9.77 0.99
CA ARG A 194 18.84 9.08 2.12
C ARG A 194 18.65 7.58 1.97
N THR A 195 19.41 6.82 2.75
CA THR A 195 19.04 5.42 3.02
C THR A 195 17.92 5.43 4.04
N GLY A 196 16.75 4.93 3.65
CA GLY A 196 15.59 4.77 4.54
C GLY A 196 15.64 3.42 5.24
N PHE A 197 15.31 3.40 6.53
CA PHE A 197 15.17 2.19 7.32
C PHE A 197 13.69 1.85 7.50
N GLN A 198 13.41 0.56 7.54
CA GLN A 198 12.08 0.06 7.75
C GLN A 198 12.13 -1.12 8.70
N HIS A 199 11.23 -1.15 9.67
CA HIS A 199 11.00 -2.32 10.50
C HIS A 199 9.51 -2.55 10.73
N ASN A 200 9.17 -3.82 10.89
CA ASN A 200 7.81 -4.26 11.18
C ASN A 200 7.86 -5.31 12.29
N HIS A 201 6.91 -5.23 13.18
CA HIS A 201 6.71 -6.19 14.26
C HIS A 201 5.23 -6.52 14.35
N SER A 202 4.89 -7.78 14.27
CA SER A 202 3.52 -8.28 14.39
C SER A 202 3.48 -9.43 15.39
N LEU A 203 2.64 -9.28 16.40
CA LEU A 203 2.39 -10.30 17.40
C LEU A 203 0.93 -10.72 17.31
N SER A 204 0.67 -12.00 17.17
CA SER A 204 -0.69 -12.53 17.14
C SER A 204 -0.88 -13.71 18.07
N ALA A 205 -2.10 -13.88 18.57
CA ALA A 205 -2.52 -15.03 19.35
C ALA A 205 -3.85 -15.53 18.80
N SER A 206 -3.92 -16.84 18.54
CA SER A 206 -5.15 -17.51 18.09
C SER A 206 -5.37 -18.79 18.87
N GLY A 207 -6.61 -19.18 19.02
CA GLY A 207 -6.96 -20.42 19.70
C GLY A 207 -8.45 -20.53 19.95
N GLY A 208 -8.84 -21.60 20.65
CA GLY A 208 -10.22 -21.74 21.02
C GLY A 208 -10.66 -23.17 21.24
N THR A 209 -11.92 -23.30 21.61
CA THR A 209 -12.66 -24.51 21.79
C THR A 209 -13.77 -24.66 20.76
N ASP A 210 -14.58 -25.70 20.86
CA ASP A 210 -15.80 -25.81 20.01
C ASP A 210 -16.81 -24.67 20.23
N LYS A 211 -16.75 -24.02 21.41
CA LYS A 211 -17.70 -22.98 21.80
C LYS A 211 -17.14 -21.57 21.69
N SER A 212 -15.84 -21.40 21.86
CA SER A 212 -15.19 -20.10 21.88
C SER A 212 -13.96 -20.13 21.01
N GLN A 213 -13.83 -19.20 20.07
CA GLN A 213 -12.66 -19.04 19.22
C GLN A 213 -12.24 -17.58 19.22
N TYR A 214 -10.94 -17.33 19.20
CA TYR A 214 -10.41 -16.00 19.21
C TYR A 214 -9.16 -15.86 18.35
N TYR A 215 -9.01 -14.68 17.77
CA TYR A 215 -7.81 -14.19 17.13
C TYR A 215 -7.59 -12.75 17.58
N VAL A 216 -6.39 -12.43 18.05
CA VAL A 216 -5.98 -11.07 18.40
C VAL A 216 -4.61 -10.83 17.80
N SER A 217 -4.40 -9.66 17.19
CA SER A 217 -3.09 -9.25 16.70
C SER A 217 -2.78 -7.80 17.03
N LEU A 218 -1.50 -7.52 17.19
CA LEU A 218 -0.92 -6.20 17.36
C LEU A 218 0.21 -6.05 16.36
N GLY A 219 0.15 -5.04 15.51
CA GLY A 219 1.17 -4.74 14.51
C GLY A 219 1.74 -3.34 14.70
N PHE A 220 3.05 -3.23 14.56
CA PHE A 220 3.77 -1.95 14.53
C PHE A 220 4.67 -1.92 13.31
N THR A 221 4.57 -0.85 12.52
CA THR A 221 5.40 -0.62 11.34
C THR A 221 5.95 0.78 11.39
N GLU A 222 7.25 0.91 11.22
CA GLU A 222 7.93 2.17 11.00
C GLU A 222 8.71 2.08 9.70
N GLN A 223 8.53 3.06 8.84
CA GLN A 223 9.17 3.11 7.53
C GLN A 223 9.65 4.52 7.25
N GLU A 224 10.94 4.64 6.98
CA GLU A 224 11.54 5.84 6.43
C GLU A 224 11.66 5.73 4.91
N GLY A 225 11.20 6.75 4.19
CA GLY A 225 11.38 6.84 2.74
C GLY A 225 12.81 7.22 2.35
N ILE A 226 13.17 6.85 1.13
CA ILE A 226 14.45 7.27 0.52
C ILE A 226 14.52 8.78 0.24
N ILE A 227 13.38 9.47 0.24
CA ILE A 227 13.28 10.93 0.16
C ILE A 227 13.03 11.45 1.58
N ARG A 228 13.77 12.46 1.99
CA ARG A 228 13.61 13.10 3.31
C ARG A 228 12.18 13.64 3.48
N ALA A 229 11.69 13.64 4.73
CA ALA A 229 10.33 14.05 5.11
C ALA A 229 9.21 13.15 4.52
N ASN A 230 9.53 11.91 4.15
CA ASN A 230 8.60 10.90 3.73
C ASN A 230 8.73 9.71 4.69
N ASP A 231 7.96 9.74 5.77
CA ASP A 231 8.02 8.75 6.86
C ASP A 231 6.61 8.22 7.13
N LEU A 232 6.49 6.97 7.53
CA LEU A 232 5.25 6.32 7.87
C LEU A 232 5.39 5.54 9.17
N ASN A 233 4.53 5.84 10.12
CA ASN A 233 4.38 5.09 11.37
C ASN A 233 2.97 4.54 11.46
N ARG A 234 2.83 3.23 11.65
CA ARG A 234 1.54 2.56 11.74
C ARG A 234 1.47 1.66 12.96
N LEU A 235 0.40 1.81 13.71
CA LEU A 235 0.00 0.90 14.78
C LEU A 235 -1.34 0.28 14.42
N SER A 236 -1.44 -1.04 14.38
CA SER A 236 -2.65 -1.79 14.07
C SER A 236 -3.01 -2.75 15.21
N LEU A 237 -4.28 -2.84 15.51
CA LEU A 237 -4.87 -3.79 16.46
C LEU A 237 -6.06 -4.47 15.78
N LYS A 238 -6.12 -5.79 15.86
CA LYS A 238 -7.25 -6.58 15.39
C LYS A 238 -7.70 -7.55 16.46
N ALA A 239 -9.01 -7.72 16.57
CA ALA A 239 -9.62 -8.74 17.42
C ALA A 239 -10.79 -9.38 16.68
N ASP A 240 -10.80 -10.72 16.64
CA ASP A 240 -11.92 -11.53 16.17
C ASP A 240 -12.26 -12.54 17.27
N LEU A 241 -13.49 -12.48 17.75
CA LEU A 241 -13.99 -13.31 18.83
C LEU A 241 -15.31 -13.95 18.37
N THR A 242 -15.42 -15.27 18.52
CA THR A 242 -16.65 -16.01 18.26
C THR A 242 -17.00 -16.85 19.45
N GLN A 243 -18.23 -16.71 19.93
CA GLN A 243 -18.76 -17.44 21.08
C GLN A 243 -20.08 -18.10 20.75
N GLN A 244 -20.17 -19.42 20.92
CA GLN A 244 -21.44 -20.17 20.92
C GLN A 244 -22.07 -20.04 22.30
N ALA A 245 -22.97 -19.07 22.49
CA ALA A 245 -23.60 -18.79 23.78
C ALA A 245 -24.62 -19.88 24.16
N THR A 246 -25.40 -20.35 23.17
CA THR A 246 -26.36 -21.46 23.34
C THR A 246 -26.33 -22.33 22.07
N LYS A 247 -27.09 -23.44 22.06
CA LYS A 247 -27.18 -24.31 20.86
C LYS A 247 -27.71 -23.58 19.63
N TRP A 248 -28.48 -22.52 19.81
CA TRP A 248 -29.13 -21.76 18.76
C TRP A 248 -28.55 -20.34 18.58
N LEU A 249 -27.71 -19.83 19.52
CA LEU A 249 -27.17 -18.48 19.49
C LEU A 249 -25.64 -18.50 19.40
N ARG A 250 -25.13 -17.94 18.30
CA ARG A 250 -23.71 -17.66 18.10
C ARG A 250 -23.49 -16.16 18.04
N ILE A 251 -22.54 -15.66 18.81
CA ILE A 251 -22.17 -14.24 18.88
C ILE A 251 -20.77 -14.11 18.30
N GLY A 252 -20.59 -13.17 17.38
CA GLY A 252 -19.29 -12.82 16.81
C GLY A 252 -18.99 -11.35 17.01
N LEU A 253 -17.75 -11.02 17.31
CA LEU A 253 -17.20 -9.67 17.34
C LEU A 253 -15.96 -9.66 16.46
N ASN A 254 -15.95 -8.80 15.46
CA ASN A 254 -14.79 -8.52 14.62
C ASN A 254 -14.53 -7.02 14.65
N GLY A 255 -13.33 -6.63 15.03
CA GLY A 255 -12.91 -5.24 15.11
C GLY A 255 -11.47 -5.06 14.68
N GLN A 256 -11.22 -3.98 13.97
CA GLN A 256 -9.88 -3.55 13.57
C GLN A 256 -9.74 -2.06 13.84
N MET A 257 -8.61 -1.67 14.39
CA MET A 257 -8.24 -0.28 14.63
C MET A 257 -6.83 -0.06 14.11
N THR A 258 -6.64 0.99 13.31
CA THR A 258 -5.33 1.36 12.78
C THR A 258 -5.13 2.85 12.97
N ARG A 259 -3.91 3.22 13.38
CA ARG A 259 -3.46 4.60 13.46
C ARG A 259 -2.21 4.74 12.61
N THR A 260 -2.29 5.57 11.58
CA THR A 260 -1.18 5.91 10.67
C THR A 260 -0.81 7.39 10.84
N ARG A 261 0.46 7.65 10.80
CA ARG A 261 1.06 9.00 10.83
C ARG A 261 2.05 9.13 9.70
#